data_96b1e9ae84fd9e819f9793e999904632
#
_entry.id   96b1e9ae84fd9e819f9793e999904632
#
_cell.length_a   1.000
_cell.length_b   1.000
_cell.length_c   1.000
_cell.angle_alpha   90.00
_cell.angle_beta   90.00
_cell.angle_gamma   90.00
#
_symmetry.space_group_name_H-M   'P 1'
#
loop_
_entity.id
_entity.type
_entity.pdbx_description
1 polymer ?
#
loop_
_entity_poly.entity_id
_entity_poly.type
_entity_poly.pdbx_seq_one_letter_code
_entity_poly.pdbx_strand_id
1 'polypeptide(L)'
;MSSIAVLSEIIGGLALALSSRFPWPGALLGSASAWTATVVLTDVPFSPGIIPWLCTAILVARGFSRMPAYSLVVFSLVILIADIQWNGASPAWFTLLQVSLFIGGGAITVAELIRSPRDQAEHSLHTYRESMERQRLLVVTELHDTVVRDLTHAVMTAEQARLAHPEDTALAPELDAM
;
A
#
# COMPACT_ATOMS: atom_id res chain seq x y z
N MET A 1 -19.67 -13.22 35.79
CA MET A 1 -18.54 -12.63 34.98
C MET A 1 -17.59 -11.93 35.95
N SER A 2 -16.32 -12.25 35.89
CA SER A 2 -15.34 -11.56 36.74
C SER A 2 -15.16 -10.09 36.23
N SER A 3 -14.91 -9.16 37.13
CA SER A 3 -14.71 -7.73 36.77
C SER A 3 -13.55 -7.58 35.76
N ILE A 4 -12.59 -8.49 35.78
CA ILE A 4 -11.45 -8.56 34.85
C ILE A 4 -11.91 -8.89 33.41
N ALA A 5 -12.87 -9.80 33.27
CA ALA A 5 -13.40 -10.14 31.93
C ALA A 5 -14.10 -8.93 31.28
N VAL A 6 -14.92 -8.23 32.03
CA VAL A 6 -15.60 -7.00 31.53
C VAL A 6 -14.56 -5.92 31.16
N LEU A 7 -13.54 -5.75 31.97
CA LEU A 7 -12.48 -4.78 31.72
C LEU A 7 -11.71 -5.11 30.45
N SER A 8 -11.36 -6.38 30.23
CA SER A 8 -10.65 -6.81 29.02
C SER A 8 -11.46 -6.59 27.74
N GLU A 9 -12.78 -6.77 27.78
CA GLU A 9 -13.68 -6.49 26.66
C GLU A 9 -13.78 -5.00 26.34
N ILE A 10 -13.88 -4.17 27.38
CA ILE A 10 -13.89 -2.71 27.20
C ILE A 10 -12.57 -2.24 26.59
N ILE A 11 -11.44 -2.70 27.11
CA ILE A 11 -10.11 -2.34 26.57
C ILE A 11 -9.96 -2.83 25.12
N GLY A 12 -10.43 -4.04 24.82
CA GLY A 12 -10.42 -4.59 23.47
C GLY A 12 -11.26 -3.77 22.50
N GLY A 13 -12.46 -3.37 22.90
CA GLY A 13 -13.33 -2.49 22.11
C GLY A 13 -12.72 -1.10 21.87
N LEU A 14 -12.14 -0.50 22.90
CA LEU A 14 -11.41 0.77 22.79
C LEU A 14 -10.18 0.64 21.87
N ALA A 15 -9.46 -0.45 21.95
CA ALA A 15 -8.30 -0.73 21.10
C ALA A 15 -8.69 -0.85 19.62
N LEU A 16 -9.82 -1.52 19.32
CA LEU A 16 -10.38 -1.58 17.96
C LEU A 16 -10.79 -0.18 17.46
N ALA A 17 -11.46 0.61 18.31
CA ALA A 17 -11.78 1.99 17.96
C ALA A 17 -10.52 2.84 17.74
N LEU A 18 -9.48 2.68 18.58
CA LEU A 18 -8.21 3.36 18.44
C LEU A 18 -7.47 2.91 17.17
N SER A 19 -7.55 1.65 16.78
CA SER A 19 -6.92 1.12 15.57
C SER A 19 -7.47 1.75 14.30
N SER A 20 -8.69 2.33 14.36
CA SER A 20 -9.25 3.11 13.26
C SER A 20 -8.50 4.41 12.99
N ARG A 21 -7.83 5.01 13.98
CA ARG A 21 -7.07 6.26 13.88
C ARG A 21 -5.56 6.04 13.96
N PHE A 22 -5.16 5.18 14.86
CA PHE A 22 -3.76 4.79 15.09
C PHE A 22 -3.62 3.27 14.96
N PRO A 23 -3.40 2.76 13.73
CA PRO A 23 -3.53 1.33 13.44
C PRO A 23 -2.60 0.45 14.28
N TRP A 24 -1.32 0.78 14.36
CA TRP A 24 -0.34 -0.01 15.10
C TRP A 24 -0.51 0.05 16.62
N PRO A 25 -0.61 1.24 17.27
CA PRO A 25 -0.85 1.31 18.71
C PRO A 25 -2.16 0.61 19.11
N GLY A 26 -3.23 0.79 18.35
CA GLY A 26 -4.50 0.13 18.59
C GLY A 26 -4.40 -1.40 18.46
N ALA A 27 -3.73 -1.89 17.42
CA ALA A 27 -3.54 -3.32 17.21
C ALA A 27 -2.69 -3.97 18.31
N LEU A 28 -1.62 -3.31 18.75
CA LEU A 28 -0.78 -3.81 19.84
C LEU A 28 -1.54 -3.82 21.17
N LEU A 29 -2.27 -2.75 21.49
CA LEU A 29 -3.07 -2.66 22.71
C LEU A 29 -4.16 -3.74 22.74
N GLY A 30 -4.88 -3.90 21.62
CA GLY A 30 -5.94 -4.91 21.50
C GLY A 30 -5.41 -6.33 21.60
N SER A 31 -4.29 -6.62 20.92
CA SER A 31 -3.67 -7.93 21.00
C SER A 31 -3.11 -8.21 22.41
N ALA A 32 -2.46 -7.24 23.04
CA ALA A 32 -1.94 -7.38 24.39
C ALA A 32 -3.08 -7.61 25.42
N SER A 33 -4.20 -6.90 25.30
CA SER A 33 -5.37 -7.12 26.17
C SER A 33 -5.97 -8.52 25.97
N ALA A 34 -6.03 -9.00 24.75
CA ALA A 34 -6.52 -10.34 24.44
C ALA A 34 -5.60 -11.42 25.01
N TRP A 35 -4.29 -11.28 24.86
CA TRP A 35 -3.30 -12.24 25.38
C TRP A 35 -3.29 -12.28 26.90
N THR A 36 -3.36 -11.13 27.58
CA THR A 36 -3.46 -11.09 29.04
C THR A 36 -4.76 -11.72 29.54
N ALA A 37 -5.87 -11.48 28.86
CA ALA A 37 -7.13 -12.11 29.20
C ALA A 37 -7.08 -13.64 29.04
N THR A 38 -6.46 -14.14 27.98
CA THR A 38 -6.29 -15.58 27.72
C THR A 38 -5.48 -16.26 28.84
N VAL A 39 -4.40 -15.63 29.32
CA VAL A 39 -3.53 -16.19 30.36
C VAL A 39 -4.14 -16.11 31.75
N VAL A 40 -4.90 -15.06 32.07
CA VAL A 40 -5.40 -14.78 33.43
C VAL A 40 -6.79 -15.41 33.69
N LEU A 41 -7.60 -15.55 32.64
CA LEU A 41 -8.98 -16.03 32.75
C LEU A 41 -9.07 -17.49 32.35
N THR A 42 -9.45 -18.37 33.30
CA THR A 42 -9.70 -19.78 33.04
C THR A 42 -10.98 -20.02 32.25
N ASP A 43 -11.98 -19.13 32.42
CA ASP A 43 -13.22 -19.13 31.64
C ASP A 43 -13.16 -18.00 30.62
N VAL A 44 -12.61 -18.29 29.45
CA VAL A 44 -12.31 -17.27 28.45
C VAL A 44 -13.59 -16.72 27.80
N PRO A 45 -13.87 -15.42 27.93
CA PRO A 45 -14.90 -14.77 27.15
C PRO A 45 -14.50 -14.78 25.66
N PHE A 46 -15.51 -14.92 24.81
CA PHE A 46 -15.37 -15.10 23.36
C PHE A 46 -14.61 -13.97 22.65
N SER A 47 -14.77 -12.73 23.10
CA SER A 47 -14.23 -11.55 22.40
C SER A 47 -12.70 -11.40 22.35
N PRO A 48 -11.93 -11.75 23.41
CA PRO A 48 -10.47 -11.59 23.35
C PRO A 48 -9.80 -12.41 22.24
N GLY A 49 -10.31 -13.59 21.94
CA GLY A 49 -9.74 -14.46 20.91
C GLY A 49 -9.82 -13.89 19.50
N ILE A 50 -10.80 -13.03 19.21
CA ILE A 50 -11.05 -12.45 17.87
C ILE A 50 -10.32 -11.14 17.66
N ILE A 51 -10.04 -10.37 18.71
CA ILE A 51 -9.47 -9.03 18.63
C ILE A 51 -8.17 -8.97 17.79
N PRO A 52 -7.17 -9.86 18.00
CA PRO A 52 -5.94 -9.84 17.19
C PRO A 52 -6.20 -10.04 15.69
N TRP A 53 -7.17 -10.86 15.33
CA TRP A 53 -7.57 -11.11 13.94
C TRP A 53 -8.20 -9.87 13.30
N LEU A 54 -9.10 -9.21 14.02
CA LEU A 54 -9.74 -7.97 13.54
C LEU A 54 -8.71 -6.85 13.42
N CYS A 55 -7.78 -6.71 14.38
CA CYS A 55 -6.70 -5.76 14.31
C CYS A 55 -5.80 -6.02 13.10
N THR A 56 -5.48 -7.29 12.82
CA THR A 56 -4.72 -7.69 11.63
C THR A 56 -5.47 -7.33 10.36
N ALA A 57 -6.77 -7.62 10.28
CA ALA A 57 -7.60 -7.26 9.14
C ALA A 57 -7.60 -5.74 8.88
N ILE A 58 -7.69 -4.91 9.93
CA ILE A 58 -7.63 -3.45 9.82
C ILE A 58 -6.25 -3.00 9.29
N LEU A 59 -5.14 -3.57 9.79
CA LEU A 59 -3.79 -3.26 9.33
C LEU A 59 -3.62 -3.60 7.86
N VAL A 60 -4.06 -4.79 7.45
CA VAL A 60 -3.98 -5.25 6.05
C VAL A 60 -4.84 -4.38 5.13
N ALA A 61 -6.10 -4.09 5.51
CA ALA A 61 -7.00 -3.24 4.73
C ALA A 61 -6.47 -1.81 4.54
N ARG A 62 -5.66 -1.33 5.48
CA ARG A 62 -5.00 -0.01 5.40
C ARG A 62 -3.69 0.01 4.61
N GLY A 63 -3.27 -1.12 4.06
CA GLY A 63 -2.08 -1.21 3.23
C GLY A 63 -0.76 -1.35 4.00
N PHE A 64 -0.81 -1.63 5.32
CA PHE A 64 0.42 -1.89 6.08
C PHE A 64 1.08 -3.20 5.64
N SER A 65 2.37 -3.34 5.97
CA SER A 65 3.14 -4.54 5.65
C SER A 65 2.47 -5.81 6.19
N ARG A 66 2.33 -6.81 5.33
CA ARG A 66 1.65 -8.08 5.64
C ARG A 66 2.36 -8.86 6.73
N MET A 67 3.68 -8.96 6.64
CA MET A 67 4.49 -9.76 7.57
C MET A 67 4.26 -9.40 9.05
N PRO A 68 4.44 -8.13 9.49
CA PRO A 68 4.20 -7.79 10.89
C PRO A 68 2.71 -7.82 11.27
N ALA A 69 1.78 -7.62 10.32
CA ALA A 69 0.36 -7.74 10.60
C ALA A 69 -0.03 -9.20 10.90
N TYR A 70 0.42 -10.15 10.07
CA TYR A 70 0.15 -11.57 10.31
C TYR A 70 0.89 -12.15 11.52
N SER A 71 2.02 -11.56 11.93
CA SER A 71 2.71 -12.01 13.15
C SER A 71 1.85 -11.88 14.40
N LEU A 72 0.90 -10.92 14.45
CA LEU A 72 -0.06 -10.81 15.57
C LEU A 72 -0.97 -12.03 15.67
N VAL A 73 -1.46 -12.52 14.52
CA VAL A 73 -2.29 -13.73 14.48
C VAL A 73 -1.50 -14.97 14.86
N VAL A 74 -0.30 -15.13 14.28
CA VAL A 74 0.57 -16.27 14.59
C VAL A 74 0.92 -16.30 16.07
N PHE A 75 1.27 -15.15 16.65
CA PHE A 75 1.59 -15.05 18.07
C PHE A 75 0.37 -15.36 18.94
N SER A 76 -0.83 -14.93 18.55
CA SER A 76 -2.07 -15.26 19.23
C SER A 76 -2.36 -16.76 19.21
N LEU A 77 -2.11 -17.44 18.08
CA LEU A 77 -2.25 -18.89 17.99
C LEU A 77 -1.24 -19.63 18.87
N VAL A 78 0.00 -19.15 18.94
CA VAL A 78 1.03 -19.72 19.82
C VAL A 78 0.61 -19.62 21.28
N ILE A 79 0.12 -18.45 21.73
CA ILE A 79 -0.37 -18.26 23.10
C ILE A 79 -1.55 -19.20 23.40
N LEU A 80 -2.49 -19.31 22.45
CA LEU A 80 -3.65 -20.20 22.59
C LEU A 80 -3.21 -21.67 22.74
N ILE A 81 -2.28 -22.13 21.91
CA ILE A 81 -1.74 -23.48 21.96
C ILE A 81 -1.02 -23.72 23.29
N ALA A 82 -0.21 -22.77 23.74
CA ALA A 82 0.50 -22.85 25.00
C ALA A 82 -0.47 -22.95 26.20
N ASP A 83 -1.55 -22.15 26.17
CA ASP A 83 -2.57 -22.20 27.22
C ASP A 83 -3.33 -23.53 27.24
N ILE A 84 -3.69 -24.09 26.08
CA ILE A 84 -4.28 -25.42 25.98
C ILE A 84 -3.35 -26.51 26.54
N GLN A 85 -2.05 -26.41 26.32
CA GLN A 85 -1.07 -27.35 26.83
C GLN A 85 -0.92 -27.27 28.37
N TRP A 86 -1.02 -26.05 28.92
CA TRP A 86 -0.82 -25.79 30.34
C TRP A 86 -2.07 -26.10 31.17
N ASN A 87 -3.23 -25.64 30.74
CA ASN A 87 -4.49 -25.72 31.46
C ASN A 87 -5.41 -26.87 31.01
N GLY A 88 -5.03 -27.56 29.94
CA GLY A 88 -5.82 -28.64 29.36
C GLY A 88 -6.86 -28.13 28.34
N ALA A 89 -7.20 -28.99 27.40
CA ALA A 89 -8.19 -28.68 26.37
C ALA A 89 -9.61 -28.84 26.92
N SER A 90 -10.36 -27.75 27.01
CA SER A 90 -11.81 -27.80 27.22
C SER A 90 -12.57 -27.75 25.89
N PRO A 91 -13.82 -28.24 25.82
CA PRO A 91 -14.64 -28.06 24.59
C PRO A 91 -14.81 -26.62 24.15
N ALA A 92 -14.78 -25.66 25.08
CA ALA A 92 -14.86 -24.24 24.82
C ALA A 92 -13.70 -23.73 23.92
N TRP A 93 -12.51 -24.29 24.10
CA TRP A 93 -11.33 -23.91 23.29
C TRP A 93 -11.49 -24.26 21.81
N PHE A 94 -12.03 -25.45 21.51
CA PHE A 94 -12.30 -25.84 20.14
C PHE A 94 -13.32 -24.93 19.47
N THR A 95 -14.38 -24.55 20.17
CA THR A 95 -15.38 -23.62 19.69
C THR A 95 -14.78 -22.26 19.45
N LEU A 96 -13.95 -21.75 20.37
CA LEU A 96 -13.28 -20.46 20.26
C LEU A 96 -12.30 -20.44 19.08
N LEU A 97 -11.53 -21.50 18.89
CA LEU A 97 -10.63 -21.65 17.74
C LEU A 97 -11.40 -21.66 16.42
N GLN A 98 -12.48 -22.45 16.31
CA GLN A 98 -13.31 -22.50 15.12
C GLN A 98 -13.90 -21.14 14.77
N VAL A 99 -14.48 -20.45 15.75
CA VAL A 99 -15.10 -19.14 15.52
C VAL A 99 -14.08 -18.07 15.19
N SER A 100 -12.92 -18.07 15.88
CA SER A 100 -11.83 -17.14 15.58
C SER A 100 -11.30 -17.36 14.16
N LEU A 101 -11.14 -18.62 13.74
CA LEU A 101 -10.70 -18.97 12.40
C LEU A 101 -11.73 -18.53 11.34
N PHE A 102 -13.03 -18.75 11.61
CA PHE A 102 -14.09 -18.44 10.65
C PHE A 102 -14.32 -16.93 10.52
N ILE A 103 -14.52 -16.24 11.64
CA ILE A 103 -14.77 -14.79 11.65
C ILE A 103 -13.48 -14.02 11.33
N GLY A 104 -12.38 -14.39 11.99
CA GLY A 104 -11.09 -13.73 11.80
C GLY A 104 -10.51 -13.98 10.43
N GLY A 105 -10.52 -15.21 9.96
CA GLY A 105 -10.09 -15.57 8.61
C GLY A 105 -10.95 -14.89 7.54
N GLY A 106 -12.27 -14.86 7.75
CA GLY A 106 -13.19 -14.11 6.89
C GLY A 106 -12.87 -12.61 6.83
N ALA A 107 -12.62 -12.00 7.98
CA ALA A 107 -12.26 -10.58 8.06
C ALA A 107 -10.93 -10.28 7.33
N ILE A 108 -9.92 -11.12 7.48
CA ILE A 108 -8.64 -11.01 6.78
C ILE A 108 -8.83 -11.18 5.27
N THR A 109 -9.64 -12.15 4.84
CA THR A 109 -9.95 -12.37 3.43
C THR A 109 -10.61 -11.15 2.81
N VAL A 110 -11.59 -10.55 3.49
CA VAL A 110 -12.23 -9.30 3.04
C VAL A 110 -11.24 -8.15 2.99
N ALA A 111 -10.34 -8.04 3.98
CA ALA A 111 -9.31 -7.02 4.01
C ALA A 111 -8.33 -7.14 2.82
N GLU A 112 -7.91 -8.35 2.47
CA GLU A 112 -7.06 -8.60 1.29
C GLU A 112 -7.83 -8.32 -0.02
N LEU A 113 -9.11 -8.65 -0.07
CA LEU A 113 -9.96 -8.35 -1.23
C LEU A 113 -10.11 -6.83 -1.46
N ILE A 114 -10.20 -6.04 -0.38
CA ILE A 114 -10.26 -4.57 -0.45
C ILE A 114 -8.89 -4.00 -0.87
N ARG A 115 -7.80 -4.60 -0.42
CA ARG A 115 -6.44 -4.16 -0.71
C ARG A 115 -6.02 -4.44 -2.15
N SER A 116 -6.37 -5.60 -2.68
CA SER A 116 -5.93 -6.07 -4.01
C SER A 116 -6.21 -5.07 -5.14
N PRO A 117 -7.41 -4.47 -5.28
CA PRO A 117 -7.66 -3.46 -6.31
C PRO A 117 -6.85 -2.17 -6.13
N ARG A 118 -6.53 -1.79 -4.90
CA ARG A 118 -5.70 -0.60 -4.61
C ARG A 118 -4.27 -0.82 -5.06
N ASP A 119 -3.68 -1.96 -4.69
CA ASP A 119 -2.32 -2.33 -5.11
C ASP A 119 -2.23 -2.39 -6.65
N GLN A 120 -3.25 -2.93 -7.33
CA GLN A 120 -3.34 -2.95 -8.79
C GLN A 120 -3.48 -1.56 -9.41
N ALA A 121 -4.30 -0.70 -8.82
CA ALA A 121 -4.48 0.68 -9.29
C ALA A 121 -3.19 1.49 -9.16
N GLU A 122 -2.44 1.35 -8.07
CA GLU A 122 -1.15 2.01 -7.87
C GLU A 122 -0.12 1.53 -8.91
N HIS A 123 -0.03 0.22 -9.14
CA HIS A 123 0.83 -0.33 -10.19
C HIS A 123 0.46 0.16 -11.59
N SER A 124 -0.83 0.20 -11.91
CA SER A 124 -1.32 0.71 -13.20
C SER A 124 -0.98 2.17 -13.41
N LEU A 125 -1.13 3.00 -12.38
CA LEU A 125 -0.76 4.42 -12.42
C LEU A 125 0.75 4.62 -12.60
N HIS A 126 1.56 3.79 -11.96
CA HIS A 126 3.02 3.85 -12.11
C HIS A 126 3.44 3.51 -13.55
N THR A 127 2.93 2.40 -14.08
CA THR A 127 3.18 1.96 -15.45
C THR A 127 2.68 2.99 -16.47
N TYR A 128 1.52 3.61 -16.22
CA TYR A 128 0.99 4.65 -17.08
C TYR A 128 1.89 5.90 -17.09
N ARG A 129 2.36 6.36 -15.95
CA ARG A 129 3.31 7.49 -15.85
C ARG A 129 4.60 7.21 -16.60
N GLU A 130 5.19 6.04 -16.41
CA GLU A 130 6.41 5.64 -17.12
C GLU A 130 6.19 5.61 -18.65
N SER A 131 5.04 5.10 -19.11
CA SER A 131 4.72 5.08 -20.53
C SER A 131 4.55 6.48 -21.12
N MET A 132 3.91 7.38 -20.39
CA MET A 132 3.76 8.79 -20.79
C MET A 132 5.09 9.52 -20.84
N GLU A 133 5.99 9.28 -19.88
CA GLU A 133 7.34 9.86 -19.92
C GLU A 133 8.14 9.38 -21.12
N ARG A 134 8.09 8.06 -21.42
CA ARG A 134 8.72 7.51 -22.61
C ARG A 134 8.16 8.10 -23.90
N GLN A 135 6.83 8.22 -24.01
CA GLN A 135 6.20 8.84 -25.16
C GLN A 135 6.63 10.31 -25.31
N ARG A 136 6.69 11.05 -24.21
CA ARG A 136 7.13 12.46 -24.23
C ARG A 136 8.57 12.58 -24.72
N LEU A 137 9.47 11.71 -24.27
CA LEU A 137 10.85 11.68 -24.72
C LEU A 137 10.95 11.36 -26.22
N LEU A 138 10.17 10.37 -26.70
CA LEU A 138 10.14 10.01 -28.13
C LEU A 138 9.65 11.18 -28.98
N VAL A 139 8.56 11.86 -28.58
CA VAL A 139 8.03 13.02 -29.29
C VAL A 139 9.07 14.15 -29.32
N VAL A 140 9.75 14.44 -28.21
CA VAL A 140 10.79 15.48 -28.16
C VAL A 140 11.96 15.13 -29.08
N THR A 141 12.40 13.86 -29.09
CA THR A 141 13.48 13.42 -29.97
C THR A 141 13.10 13.50 -31.43
N GLU A 142 11.90 13.06 -31.80
CA GLU A 142 11.40 13.12 -33.18
C GLU A 142 11.23 14.57 -33.67
N LEU A 143 10.74 15.45 -32.78
CA LEU A 143 10.58 16.85 -33.05
C LEU A 143 11.95 17.54 -33.25
N HIS A 144 12.93 17.19 -32.38
CA HIS A 144 14.30 17.68 -32.53
C HIS A 144 14.91 17.24 -33.85
N ASP A 145 14.80 15.97 -34.21
CA ASP A 145 15.36 15.43 -35.46
C ASP A 145 14.70 16.06 -36.71
N THR A 146 13.38 16.32 -36.65
CA THR A 146 12.64 16.97 -37.71
C THR A 146 13.11 18.43 -37.86
N VAL A 147 13.21 19.16 -36.74
CA VAL A 147 13.65 20.57 -36.75
C VAL A 147 15.10 20.70 -37.27
N VAL A 148 16.01 19.83 -36.79
CA VAL A 148 17.40 19.83 -37.24
C VAL A 148 17.49 19.54 -38.73
N ARG A 149 16.76 18.54 -39.22
CA ARG A 149 16.73 18.20 -40.65
C ARG A 149 16.20 19.35 -41.49
N ASP A 150 15.10 20.00 -41.08
CA ASP A 150 14.47 21.08 -41.82
C ASP A 150 15.33 22.34 -41.82
N LEU A 151 15.99 22.64 -40.69
CA LEU A 151 17.00 23.73 -40.59
C LEU A 151 18.19 23.45 -41.50
N THR A 152 18.72 22.24 -41.51
CA THR A 152 19.84 21.86 -42.37
C THR A 152 19.49 22.00 -43.82
N HIS A 153 18.27 21.56 -44.21
CA HIS A 153 17.78 21.71 -45.58
C HIS A 153 17.62 23.22 -45.98
N ALA A 154 17.06 24.02 -45.07
CA ALA A 154 16.91 25.47 -45.31
C ALA A 154 18.27 26.18 -45.49
N VAL A 155 19.26 25.85 -44.65
CA VAL A 155 20.62 26.38 -44.74
C VAL A 155 21.27 25.98 -46.06
N MET A 156 21.18 24.70 -46.46
CA MET A 156 21.73 24.23 -47.72
C MET A 156 21.10 24.89 -48.92
N THR A 157 19.76 25.08 -48.90
CA THR A 157 19.01 25.77 -49.97
C THR A 157 19.41 27.24 -50.06
N ALA A 158 19.56 27.93 -48.94
CA ALA A 158 20.01 29.31 -48.89
C ALA A 158 21.44 29.47 -49.41
N GLU A 159 22.36 28.57 -49.10
CA GLU A 159 23.74 28.59 -49.58
C GLU A 159 23.83 28.28 -51.08
N GLN A 160 23.00 27.34 -51.58
CA GLN A 160 22.88 27.08 -53.03
C GLN A 160 22.36 28.30 -53.78
N ALA A 161 21.33 29.00 -53.27
CA ALA A 161 20.80 30.21 -53.85
C ALA A 161 21.89 31.34 -53.90
N ARG A 162 22.68 31.45 -52.84
CA ARG A 162 23.81 32.41 -52.77
C ARG A 162 24.88 32.11 -53.81
N LEU A 163 25.19 30.85 -54.01
CA LEU A 163 26.18 30.41 -55.01
C LEU A 163 25.67 30.57 -56.47
N ALA A 164 24.36 30.44 -56.67
CA ALA A 164 23.74 30.55 -57.98
C ALA A 164 23.61 32.02 -58.47
N HIS A 165 23.59 33.01 -57.52
CA HIS A 165 23.47 34.43 -57.85
C HIS A 165 24.57 35.23 -57.14
N PRO A 166 25.85 35.11 -57.58
CA PRO A 166 26.98 35.78 -56.95
C PRO A 166 26.97 37.27 -57.14
N GLU A 167 26.24 37.79 -58.16
CA GLU A 167 26.20 39.21 -58.48
C GLU A 167 25.27 40.06 -57.57
N ASP A 168 24.28 39.43 -56.91
CA ASP A 168 23.39 40.12 -55.96
C ASP A 168 24.02 40.40 -54.60
N THR A 169 25.16 39.75 -54.28
CA THR A 169 25.91 40.01 -53.03
C THR A 169 26.58 41.36 -52.99
N ALA A 170 26.63 42.11 -54.13
CA ALA A 170 27.21 43.46 -54.22
C ALA A 170 26.31 44.53 -53.55
N LEU A 171 25.06 44.25 -53.21
CA LEU A 171 24.12 45.16 -52.55
C LEU A 171 24.14 45.09 -50.99
N ALA A 172 24.96 44.24 -50.40
CA ALA A 172 25.04 44.08 -48.94
C ALA A 172 25.72 45.31 -48.20
N PRO A 173 26.57 46.13 -48.76
CA PRO A 173 27.19 47.22 -48.00
C PRO A 173 26.26 48.41 -47.72
N GLU A 174 25.08 48.53 -48.35
CA GLU A 174 24.17 49.66 -48.11
C GLU A 174 23.27 49.49 -46.88
N LEU A 175 23.12 48.28 -46.33
CA LEU A 175 22.30 48.03 -45.17
C LEU A 175 23.02 48.22 -43.80
N ASP A 176 24.36 48.24 -43.80
CA ASP A 176 25.14 48.54 -42.58
C ASP A 176 25.38 50.09 -42.41
N ALA A 177 24.87 50.89 -43.30
CA ALA A 177 25.02 52.37 -43.25
C ALA A 177 23.72 53.11 -42.82
N MET A 178 22.68 52.44 -42.45
CA MET A 178 21.44 52.97 -41.85
C MET A 178 21.32 52.58 -40.34
#